data_1a97ae6a9e49abe097fe6ab583569561
#
_entry.id   1a97ae6a9e49abe097fe6ab583569561
#
_cell.length_a   1.000
_cell.length_b   1.000
_cell.length_c   1.000
_cell.angle_alpha   90.00
_cell.angle_beta   90.00
_cell.angle_gamma   90.00
#
_symmetry.space_group_name_H-M   'P 1'
#
loop_
_entity.id
_entity.type
_entity.pdbx_description
1 polymer ?
#
loop_
_entity_poly.entity_id
_entity_poly.type
_entity_poly.pdbx_seq_one_letter_code
_entity_poly.pdbx_strand_id
1 'polypeptide(L)'
;MKKTLLAALALAAATFAVPAAQAADALTLQLKWVTQGQFSGYLVAKAKGFYTDENLDVTIKPGGPDAAPEPVIAAGGADVIVDWMGAALAAREAGIKLVNIAQPFKSGGLLMICPKDGPVKTEADIKGKRIGVWYFGNEIPFFAWMNKLGIKEGDGADDIKVLKMNYDVEPLLTGTADCIASMTYNEFHQAIQAGFTPDKLVIFNYAEMGNGLLEDGLYVLEDKLADAAFKDKLARFVRASMKGFEYAAANPDEAAQIVVDAGGKDLDHQKYMVREIAKMIGSGVLDEAAYKKTADAALAQGIIKAPAAGAFTHDITTAAGLK
;
A
#
# COMPACT_ATOMS: atom_id res chain seq x y z
N MET A 1 40.65 -1.43 -83.93
CA MET A 1 40.52 -0.38 -82.88
C MET A 1 39.11 -0.46 -82.38
N LYS A 2 38.89 -1.15 -81.25
CA LYS A 2 37.60 -1.27 -80.57
C LYS A 2 37.79 -0.73 -79.17
N LYS A 3 37.11 0.38 -78.85
CA LYS A 3 37.02 0.99 -77.49
C LYS A 3 35.90 0.33 -76.72
N THR A 4 36.22 -0.37 -75.65
CA THR A 4 35.27 -0.93 -74.68
C THR A 4 35.04 0.09 -73.56
N LEU A 5 33.86 0.61 -73.46
CA LEU A 5 33.40 1.41 -72.30
C LEU A 5 33.00 0.44 -71.16
N LEU A 6 33.66 0.52 -69.98
CA LEU A 6 33.23 -0.06 -68.77
C LEU A 6 32.28 0.95 -68.01
N ALA A 7 31.01 0.62 -67.88
CA ALA A 7 30.11 1.34 -67.04
C ALA A 7 30.16 0.73 -65.63
N ALA A 8 30.63 1.49 -64.63
CA ALA A 8 30.60 1.10 -63.20
C ALA A 8 29.25 1.45 -62.63
N LEU A 9 28.47 0.44 -62.23
CA LEU A 9 27.21 0.59 -61.51
C LEU A 9 27.54 0.73 -60.03
N ALA A 10 27.42 1.94 -59.45
CA ALA A 10 27.53 2.19 -58.04
C ALA A 10 26.16 1.86 -57.39
N LEU A 11 26.10 0.72 -56.71
CA LEU A 11 24.93 0.33 -55.92
C LEU A 11 24.98 1.07 -54.57
N ALA A 12 24.19 2.15 -54.40
CA ALA A 12 24.02 2.85 -53.14
C ALA A 12 23.18 1.98 -52.20
N ALA A 13 23.82 1.28 -51.26
CA ALA A 13 23.15 0.60 -50.15
C ALA A 13 22.65 1.65 -49.16
N ALA A 14 21.36 1.99 -49.23
CA ALA A 14 20.69 2.75 -48.18
C ALA A 14 20.55 1.85 -46.93
N THR A 15 21.44 2.00 -45.96
CA THR A 15 21.29 1.40 -44.66
C THR A 15 20.16 2.11 -43.91
N PHE A 16 18.99 1.50 -43.90
CA PHE A 16 17.93 1.89 -42.96
C PHE A 16 18.44 1.58 -41.54
N ALA A 17 18.89 2.60 -40.82
CA ALA A 17 19.12 2.50 -39.39
C ALA A 17 17.76 2.24 -38.72
N VAL A 18 17.48 0.99 -38.40
CA VAL A 18 16.37 0.64 -37.52
C VAL A 18 16.70 1.28 -36.17
N PRO A 19 15.86 2.19 -35.62
CA PRO A 19 16.11 2.72 -34.29
C PRO A 19 16.21 1.54 -33.34
N ALA A 20 17.32 1.42 -32.64
CA ALA A 20 17.46 0.43 -31.58
C ALA A 20 16.30 0.66 -30.60
N ALA A 21 15.44 -0.33 -30.41
CA ALA A 21 14.40 -0.25 -29.39
C ALA A 21 15.09 0.05 -28.06
N GLN A 22 14.80 1.22 -27.48
CA GLN A 22 15.36 1.58 -26.19
C GLN A 22 14.82 0.57 -25.17
N ALA A 23 15.73 -0.05 -24.40
CA ALA A 23 15.30 -0.99 -23.35
C ALA A 23 14.37 -0.27 -22.37
N ALA A 24 13.32 -0.97 -21.95
CA ALA A 24 12.39 -0.42 -20.97
C ALA A 24 13.10 -0.09 -19.65
N ASP A 25 12.70 0.99 -19.01
CA ASP A 25 13.27 1.42 -17.74
C ASP A 25 12.85 0.46 -16.62
N ALA A 26 13.81 -0.22 -16.02
CA ALA A 26 13.54 -1.12 -14.89
C ALA A 26 13.11 -0.32 -13.65
N LEU A 27 12.10 -0.83 -12.93
CA LEU A 27 11.64 -0.31 -11.64
C LEU A 27 11.18 -1.45 -10.74
N THR A 28 11.58 -1.43 -9.48
CA THR A 28 11.16 -2.41 -8.49
C THR A 28 10.22 -1.78 -7.48
N LEU A 29 8.99 -2.32 -7.38
CA LEU A 29 8.01 -2.01 -6.34
C LEU A 29 8.05 -3.09 -5.27
N GLN A 30 8.28 -2.70 -4.00
CA GLN A 30 8.08 -3.56 -2.84
C GLN A 30 6.71 -3.31 -2.24
N LEU A 31 5.89 -4.33 -2.18
CA LEU A 31 4.59 -4.27 -1.49
C LEU A 31 4.79 -4.31 0.02
N LYS A 32 3.87 -3.70 0.76
CA LYS A 32 3.85 -3.74 2.22
C LYS A 32 3.43 -5.11 2.77
N TRP A 33 2.57 -5.83 2.04
CA TRP A 33 1.95 -7.08 2.50
C TRP A 33 2.04 -8.18 1.44
N VAL A 34 1.52 -9.35 1.75
CA VAL A 34 1.43 -10.48 0.80
C VAL A 34 0.60 -10.10 -0.44
N THR A 35 0.81 -10.82 -1.54
CA THR A 35 0.03 -10.62 -2.77
C THR A 35 -1.44 -10.86 -2.53
N GLN A 36 -2.25 -9.81 -2.68
CA GLN A 36 -3.70 -9.84 -2.47
C GLN A 36 -4.40 -8.68 -3.18
N GLY A 37 -5.74 -8.67 -3.20
CA GLY A 37 -6.58 -7.67 -3.88
C GLY A 37 -6.32 -6.22 -3.49
N GLN A 38 -5.75 -5.96 -2.32
CA GLN A 38 -5.24 -4.65 -1.87
C GLN A 38 -4.31 -4.01 -2.90
N PHE A 39 -3.50 -4.82 -3.58
CA PHE A 39 -2.53 -4.36 -4.57
C PHE A 39 -2.98 -4.58 -6.02
N SER A 40 -4.28 -4.81 -6.22
CA SER A 40 -4.85 -5.14 -7.53
C SER A 40 -4.47 -4.15 -8.62
N GLY A 41 -4.41 -2.85 -8.33
CA GLY A 41 -4.04 -1.82 -9.30
C GLY A 41 -2.65 -2.04 -9.90
N TYR A 42 -1.65 -2.33 -9.08
CA TYR A 42 -0.28 -2.58 -9.53
C TYR A 42 -0.16 -3.89 -10.33
N LEU A 43 -0.85 -4.94 -9.86
CA LEU A 43 -0.85 -6.25 -10.52
C LEU A 43 -1.57 -6.19 -11.87
N VAL A 44 -2.71 -5.51 -11.93
CA VAL A 44 -3.45 -5.23 -13.17
C VAL A 44 -2.62 -4.39 -14.13
N ALA A 45 -1.98 -3.32 -13.65
CA ALA A 45 -1.13 -2.48 -14.51
C ALA A 45 -0.02 -3.29 -15.17
N LYS A 46 0.57 -4.25 -14.44
CA LYS A 46 1.57 -5.17 -14.99
C LYS A 46 0.94 -6.15 -15.98
N ALA A 47 -0.11 -6.85 -15.60
CA ALA A 47 -0.74 -7.89 -16.42
C ALA A 47 -1.38 -7.35 -17.71
N LYS A 48 -1.94 -6.12 -17.66
CA LYS A 48 -2.57 -5.46 -18.82
C LYS A 48 -1.58 -4.67 -19.69
N GLY A 49 -0.28 -4.68 -19.33
CA GLY A 49 0.75 -3.99 -20.10
C GLY A 49 0.80 -2.48 -19.89
N PHE A 50 0.08 -1.89 -18.92
CA PHE A 50 0.06 -0.43 -18.71
C PHE A 50 1.45 0.12 -18.36
N TYR A 51 2.28 -0.66 -17.66
CA TYR A 51 3.68 -0.29 -17.43
C TYR A 51 4.49 -0.36 -18.73
N THR A 52 4.26 -1.37 -19.56
CA THR A 52 4.94 -1.51 -20.87
C THR A 52 4.56 -0.37 -21.82
N ASP A 53 3.30 0.07 -21.81
CA ASP A 53 2.84 1.23 -22.59
C ASP A 53 3.58 2.52 -22.20
N GLU A 54 4.07 2.60 -20.95
CA GLU A 54 4.89 3.69 -20.42
C GLU A 54 6.40 3.42 -20.52
N ASN A 55 6.81 2.42 -21.32
CA ASN A 55 8.20 1.99 -21.46
C ASN A 55 8.87 1.62 -20.11
N LEU A 56 8.14 0.93 -19.21
CA LEU A 56 8.61 0.46 -17.92
C LEU A 56 8.61 -1.07 -17.84
N ASP A 57 9.69 -1.62 -17.28
CA ASP A 57 9.74 -3.02 -16.81
C ASP A 57 9.65 -3.04 -15.29
N VAL A 58 8.43 -3.28 -14.78
CA VAL A 58 8.14 -3.22 -13.34
C VAL A 58 8.21 -4.60 -12.70
N THR A 59 9.13 -4.77 -11.75
CA THR A 59 9.16 -5.94 -10.86
C THR A 59 8.37 -5.62 -9.58
N ILE A 60 7.37 -6.45 -9.26
CA ILE A 60 6.56 -6.33 -8.04
C ILE A 60 7.00 -7.43 -7.06
N LYS A 61 7.48 -7.03 -5.88
CA LYS A 61 7.91 -7.94 -4.81
C LYS A 61 6.87 -7.97 -3.70
N PRO A 62 6.40 -9.15 -3.26
CA PRO A 62 5.50 -9.25 -2.13
C PRO A 62 6.22 -8.88 -0.83
N GLY A 63 5.46 -8.35 0.14
CA GLY A 63 5.85 -8.20 1.52
C GLY A 63 5.24 -9.29 2.40
N GLY A 64 5.02 -8.99 3.67
CA GLY A 64 4.39 -9.89 4.63
C GLY A 64 4.55 -9.44 6.09
N PRO A 65 3.99 -10.21 7.03
CA PRO A 65 3.98 -9.84 8.46
C PRO A 65 5.36 -9.78 9.12
N ASP A 66 6.39 -10.32 8.46
CA ASP A 66 7.78 -10.33 8.95
C ASP A 66 8.74 -9.62 7.97
N ALA A 67 8.22 -8.88 6.99
CA ALA A 67 9.00 -8.22 5.95
C ALA A 67 8.56 -6.75 5.79
N ALA A 68 9.09 -5.88 6.63
CA ALA A 68 8.88 -4.45 6.52
C ALA A 68 9.51 -3.89 5.24
N PRO A 69 8.84 -3.00 4.48
CA PRO A 69 9.33 -2.49 3.21
C PRO A 69 10.46 -1.46 3.37
N GLU A 70 10.53 -0.74 4.49
CA GLU A 70 11.46 0.38 4.71
C GLU A 70 12.94 -0.07 4.72
N PRO A 71 13.33 -1.18 5.39
CA PRO A 71 14.68 -1.71 5.28
C PRO A 71 15.03 -2.18 3.86
N VAL A 72 14.06 -2.67 3.10
CA VAL A 72 14.28 -3.14 1.72
C VAL A 72 14.69 -1.99 0.81
N ILE A 73 13.96 -0.86 0.85
CA ILE A 73 14.32 0.31 0.05
C ILE A 73 15.62 0.97 0.53
N ALA A 74 15.85 1.03 1.85
CA ALA A 74 17.09 1.57 2.41
C ALA A 74 18.34 0.77 1.97
N ALA A 75 18.20 -0.54 1.79
CA ALA A 75 19.26 -1.41 1.26
C ALA A 75 19.36 -1.39 -0.27
N GLY A 76 18.56 -0.60 -1.00
CA GLY A 76 18.54 -0.56 -2.47
C GLY A 76 17.83 -1.76 -3.11
N GLY A 77 17.05 -2.51 -2.33
CA GLY A 77 16.30 -3.68 -2.82
C GLY A 77 15.00 -3.34 -3.57
N ALA A 78 14.57 -2.07 -3.51
CA ALA A 78 13.42 -1.54 -4.23
C ALA A 78 13.66 -0.07 -4.60
N ASP A 79 12.97 0.39 -5.65
CA ASP A 79 12.94 1.80 -6.06
C ASP A 79 11.77 2.56 -5.41
N VAL A 80 10.64 1.86 -5.25
CA VAL A 80 9.40 2.36 -4.65
C VAL A 80 8.89 1.33 -3.65
N ILE A 81 8.32 1.79 -2.56
CA ILE A 81 7.59 0.93 -1.62
C ILE A 81 6.15 1.38 -1.47
N VAL A 82 5.26 0.43 -1.19
CA VAL A 82 3.95 0.71 -0.60
C VAL A 82 4.09 0.67 0.91
N ASP A 83 3.63 1.70 1.59
CA ASP A 83 3.66 1.73 3.05
C ASP A 83 2.54 2.60 3.64
N TRP A 84 2.24 2.39 4.92
CA TRP A 84 1.38 3.28 5.68
C TRP A 84 2.15 4.52 6.13
N MET A 85 1.49 5.66 6.07
CA MET A 85 2.16 6.92 6.36
C MET A 85 2.78 6.97 7.76
N GLY A 86 2.13 6.39 8.77
CA GLY A 86 2.69 6.34 10.13
C GLY A 86 4.02 5.61 10.20
N ALA A 87 4.13 4.45 9.51
CA ALA A 87 5.37 3.67 9.42
C ALA A 87 6.45 4.44 8.63
N ALA A 88 6.07 5.04 7.49
CA ALA A 88 7.00 5.85 6.69
C ALA A 88 7.55 7.06 7.46
N LEU A 89 6.73 7.72 8.29
CA LEU A 89 7.18 8.81 9.17
C LEU A 89 8.11 8.31 10.28
N ALA A 90 7.82 7.15 10.88
CA ALA A 90 8.70 6.51 11.86
C ALA A 90 10.06 6.15 11.24
N ALA A 91 10.07 5.59 10.05
CA ALA A 91 11.27 5.28 9.29
C ALA A 91 12.09 6.56 8.97
N ARG A 92 11.41 7.65 8.58
CA ARG A 92 12.04 8.95 8.33
C ARG A 92 12.68 9.53 9.59
N GLU A 93 12.02 9.44 10.74
CA GLU A 93 12.58 9.82 12.05
C GLU A 93 13.82 8.98 12.39
N ALA A 94 13.80 7.68 12.06
CA ALA A 94 14.93 6.76 12.24
C ALA A 94 16.07 6.95 11.22
N GLY A 95 15.92 7.87 10.24
CA GLY A 95 16.97 8.22 9.27
C GLY A 95 16.76 7.70 7.85
N ILE A 96 15.77 6.84 7.60
CA ILE A 96 15.38 6.40 6.25
C ILE A 96 14.46 7.49 5.65
N LYS A 97 15.03 8.44 4.92
CA LYS A 97 14.35 9.65 4.43
C LYS A 97 13.33 9.34 3.33
N LEU A 98 12.21 8.71 3.72
CA LEU A 98 11.09 8.41 2.84
C LEU A 98 10.28 9.67 2.49
N VAL A 99 9.83 9.77 1.24
CA VAL A 99 8.95 10.83 0.73
C VAL A 99 7.76 10.19 0.05
N ASN A 100 6.54 10.56 0.45
CA ASN A 100 5.32 10.17 -0.25
C ASN A 100 5.27 10.87 -1.61
N ILE A 101 5.11 10.10 -2.69
CA ILE A 101 5.05 10.58 -4.06
C ILE A 101 3.69 10.42 -4.71
N ALA A 102 2.83 9.59 -4.12
CA ALA A 102 1.43 9.40 -4.50
C ALA A 102 0.67 8.68 -3.38
N GLN A 103 -0.63 8.95 -3.28
CA GLN A 103 -1.52 8.37 -2.28
C GLN A 103 -2.75 7.74 -2.95
N PRO A 104 -2.65 6.50 -3.46
CA PRO A 104 -3.77 5.82 -4.09
C PRO A 104 -4.98 5.67 -3.16
N PHE A 105 -4.74 5.32 -1.89
CA PHE A 105 -5.78 5.15 -0.87
C PHE A 105 -6.15 6.50 -0.23
N LYS A 106 -7.33 7.02 -0.54
CA LYS A 106 -7.88 8.27 0.04
C LYS A 106 -8.41 8.12 1.45
N SER A 107 -8.66 6.87 1.90
CA SER A 107 -9.20 6.54 3.23
C SER A 107 -8.62 5.25 3.73
N GLY A 108 -8.55 5.09 5.06
CA GLY A 108 -8.17 3.84 5.71
C GLY A 108 -9.34 2.85 5.77
N GLY A 109 -9.02 1.57 5.81
CA GLY A 109 -9.97 0.47 5.98
C GLY A 109 -9.87 -0.22 7.33
N LEU A 110 -9.11 0.34 8.28
CA LEU A 110 -8.86 -0.29 9.57
C LEU A 110 -10.11 -0.31 10.44
N LEU A 111 -10.38 -1.49 10.98
CA LEU A 111 -11.41 -1.79 11.97
C LEU A 111 -10.77 -2.44 13.21
N MET A 112 -11.46 -2.35 14.33
CA MET A 112 -11.36 -3.31 15.44
C MET A 112 -12.66 -4.08 15.51
N ILE A 113 -12.60 -5.41 15.47
CA ILE A 113 -13.78 -6.28 15.56
C ILE A 113 -13.72 -7.16 16.81
N CYS A 114 -14.85 -7.27 17.51
CA CYS A 114 -15.00 -8.06 18.72
C CYS A 114 -16.27 -8.90 18.60
N PRO A 115 -16.33 -10.15 19.13
CA PRO A 115 -17.56 -10.91 19.20
C PRO A 115 -18.62 -10.16 20.03
N LYS A 116 -19.85 -10.11 19.51
CA LYS A 116 -20.94 -9.40 20.19
C LYS A 116 -21.38 -10.08 21.49
N ASP A 117 -21.13 -11.35 21.65
CA ASP A 117 -21.31 -12.11 22.88
C ASP A 117 -20.09 -12.05 23.81
N GLY A 118 -18.96 -11.50 23.33
CA GLY A 118 -17.72 -11.30 24.09
C GLY A 118 -17.81 -10.16 25.12
N PRO A 119 -16.70 -9.84 25.79
CA PRO A 119 -16.68 -8.88 26.89
C PRO A 119 -16.66 -7.40 26.47
N VAL A 120 -16.44 -7.09 25.17
CA VAL A 120 -16.31 -5.72 24.66
C VAL A 120 -17.55 -5.33 23.90
N LYS A 121 -18.23 -4.25 24.36
CA LYS A 121 -19.43 -3.67 23.73
C LYS A 121 -19.21 -2.21 23.36
N THR A 122 -18.37 -1.52 24.11
CA THR A 122 -18.05 -0.10 23.96
C THR A 122 -16.53 0.10 24.05
N GLU A 123 -16.05 1.28 23.68
CA GLU A 123 -14.63 1.63 23.81
C GLU A 123 -14.10 1.50 25.26
N ALA A 124 -14.96 1.78 26.24
CA ALA A 124 -14.58 1.70 27.65
C ALA A 124 -14.30 0.26 28.11
N ASP A 125 -14.92 -0.73 27.47
CA ASP A 125 -14.77 -2.15 27.80
C ASP A 125 -13.43 -2.74 27.34
N ILE A 126 -12.65 -2.01 26.54
CA ILE A 126 -11.33 -2.44 26.03
C ILE A 126 -10.31 -2.58 27.16
N LYS A 127 -10.48 -1.85 28.27
CA LYS A 127 -9.59 -1.95 29.44
C LYS A 127 -9.46 -3.39 29.95
N GLY A 128 -8.22 -3.80 30.18
CA GLY A 128 -7.89 -5.14 30.68
C GLY A 128 -8.10 -6.27 29.66
N LYS A 129 -8.34 -5.99 28.37
CA LYS A 129 -8.63 -7.01 27.36
C LYS A 129 -7.39 -7.41 26.57
N ARG A 130 -7.52 -8.56 25.88
CA ARG A 130 -6.51 -9.11 24.97
C ARG A 130 -6.88 -8.66 23.56
N ILE A 131 -5.98 -7.89 22.93
CA ILE A 131 -6.25 -7.27 21.63
C ILE A 131 -5.21 -7.75 20.62
N GLY A 132 -5.67 -8.40 19.55
CA GLY A 132 -4.82 -8.78 18.43
C GLY A 132 -4.55 -7.59 17.53
N VAL A 133 -3.26 -7.31 17.27
CA VAL A 133 -2.83 -6.17 16.43
C VAL A 133 -1.63 -6.60 15.59
N TRP A 134 -1.50 -6.06 14.37
CA TRP A 134 -0.28 -6.21 13.58
C TRP A 134 0.76 -5.20 14.03
N TYR A 135 2.03 -5.52 13.78
CA TYR A 135 3.18 -4.64 14.01
C TYR A 135 3.74 -4.06 12.71
N PHE A 136 4.93 -3.49 12.76
CA PHE A 136 5.60 -2.79 11.64
C PHE A 136 4.82 -1.58 11.15
N GLY A 137 4.41 -0.72 12.11
CA GLY A 137 3.70 0.52 11.86
C GLY A 137 2.18 0.38 11.73
N ASN A 138 1.64 -0.85 11.60
CA ASN A 138 0.20 -1.06 11.55
C ASN A 138 -0.48 -0.88 12.92
N GLU A 139 0.28 -0.98 14.03
CA GLU A 139 -0.17 -0.74 15.40
C GLU A 139 -0.39 0.75 15.71
N ILE A 140 0.16 1.65 14.91
CA ILE A 140 0.15 3.10 15.18
C ILE A 140 -1.28 3.65 15.36
N PRO A 141 -2.25 3.39 14.48
CA PRO A 141 -3.62 3.88 14.67
C PRO A 141 -4.28 3.31 15.94
N PHE A 142 -3.96 2.06 16.28
CA PHE A 142 -4.48 1.42 17.49
C PHE A 142 -3.96 2.10 18.75
N PHE A 143 -2.65 2.27 18.89
CA PHE A 143 -2.08 2.94 20.05
C PHE A 143 -2.47 4.42 20.13
N ALA A 144 -2.70 5.10 18.97
CA ALA A 144 -3.28 6.44 18.94
C ALA A 144 -4.65 6.47 19.64
N TRP A 145 -5.48 5.52 19.31
CA TRP A 145 -6.81 5.39 19.90
C TRP A 145 -6.72 5.07 21.38
N MET A 146 -5.87 4.12 21.79
CA MET A 146 -5.68 3.76 23.19
C MET A 146 -5.17 4.93 24.03
N ASN A 147 -4.21 5.69 23.52
CA ASN A 147 -3.71 6.91 24.17
C ASN A 147 -4.82 7.96 24.39
N LYS A 148 -5.70 8.15 23.39
CA LYS A 148 -6.86 9.04 23.50
C LYS A 148 -7.83 8.59 24.59
N LEU A 149 -7.97 7.29 24.82
CA LEU A 149 -8.80 6.71 25.88
C LEU A 149 -8.09 6.65 27.25
N GLY A 150 -6.80 6.99 27.32
CA GLY A 150 -5.99 6.84 28.52
C GLY A 150 -5.73 5.37 28.90
N ILE A 151 -5.77 4.46 27.93
CA ILE A 151 -5.50 3.03 28.08
C ILE A 151 -4.07 2.76 27.61
N LYS A 152 -3.33 1.95 28.35
CA LYS A 152 -1.96 1.57 28.00
C LYS A 152 -1.81 0.04 27.94
N GLU A 153 -0.77 -0.41 27.27
CA GLU A 153 -0.31 -1.78 27.31
C GLU A 153 0.50 -2.01 28.59
N GLY A 154 0.32 -3.15 29.24
CA GLY A 154 1.05 -3.47 30.47
C GLY A 154 0.47 -4.64 31.25
N ASP A 155 0.84 -4.74 32.54
CA ASP A 155 0.46 -5.83 33.43
C ASP A 155 -0.56 -5.42 34.50
N GLY A 156 -1.01 -4.15 34.49
CA GLY A 156 -2.07 -3.69 35.38
C GLY A 156 -3.44 -4.30 35.04
N ALA A 157 -4.37 -4.22 35.98
CA ALA A 157 -5.72 -4.79 35.79
C ALA A 157 -6.49 -4.10 34.64
N ASP A 158 -6.26 -2.80 34.42
CA ASP A 158 -6.87 -2.01 33.37
C ASP A 158 -6.01 -1.93 32.10
N ASP A 159 -4.78 -2.47 32.13
CA ASP A 159 -3.87 -2.45 30.99
C ASP A 159 -4.27 -3.52 29.98
N ILE A 160 -4.21 -3.17 28.68
CA ILE A 160 -4.46 -4.13 27.61
C ILE A 160 -3.27 -5.07 27.41
N LYS A 161 -3.57 -6.29 26.97
CA LYS A 161 -2.57 -7.25 26.50
C LYS A 161 -2.61 -7.28 24.98
N VAL A 162 -1.55 -6.78 24.34
CA VAL A 162 -1.46 -6.78 22.88
C VAL A 162 -0.86 -8.10 22.41
N LEU A 163 -1.54 -8.75 21.48
CA LEU A 163 -1.12 -9.99 20.84
C LEU A 163 -0.70 -9.68 19.39
N LYS A 164 0.53 -10.06 19.02
CA LYS A 164 0.97 -9.95 17.62
C LYS A 164 0.14 -10.91 16.75
N MET A 165 -0.54 -10.35 15.75
CA MET A 165 -1.29 -11.11 14.75
C MET A 165 -0.44 -11.43 13.52
N ASN A 166 -0.80 -12.53 12.85
CA ASN A 166 -0.41 -12.85 11.48
C ASN A 166 -1.43 -12.25 10.49
N TYR A 167 -1.75 -12.95 9.42
CA TYR A 167 -2.64 -12.52 8.33
C TYR A 167 -3.99 -13.28 8.35
N ASP A 168 -4.45 -13.71 9.52
CA ASP A 168 -5.67 -14.49 9.73
C ASP A 168 -6.46 -14.02 10.95
N VAL A 169 -7.66 -14.55 11.11
CA VAL A 169 -8.58 -14.24 12.23
C VAL A 169 -8.56 -15.28 13.35
N GLU A 170 -7.59 -16.19 13.34
CA GLU A 170 -7.49 -17.29 14.30
C GLU A 170 -7.56 -16.84 15.77
N PRO A 171 -6.93 -15.72 16.20
CA PRO A 171 -7.04 -15.25 17.57
C PRO A 171 -8.48 -14.91 18.00
N LEU A 172 -9.33 -14.47 17.07
CA LEU A 172 -10.75 -14.22 17.32
C LEU A 172 -11.54 -15.53 17.42
N LEU A 173 -11.26 -16.48 16.49
CA LEU A 173 -11.97 -17.77 16.42
C LEU A 173 -11.73 -18.64 17.64
N THR A 174 -10.51 -18.63 18.15
CA THR A 174 -10.11 -19.43 19.34
C THR A 174 -10.40 -18.75 20.67
N GLY A 175 -10.81 -17.48 20.63
CA GLY A 175 -10.98 -16.67 21.84
C GLY A 175 -9.64 -16.35 22.53
N THR A 176 -8.51 -16.47 21.83
CA THR A 176 -7.21 -16.05 22.33
C THR A 176 -7.15 -14.52 22.47
N ALA A 177 -7.78 -13.79 21.55
CA ALA A 177 -8.02 -12.36 21.64
C ALA A 177 -9.51 -12.07 21.88
N ASP A 178 -9.81 -11.03 22.66
CA ASP A 178 -11.16 -10.53 22.89
C ASP A 178 -11.62 -9.64 21.73
N CYS A 179 -10.69 -8.98 21.04
CA CYS A 179 -10.89 -8.23 19.81
C CYS A 179 -9.65 -8.36 18.92
N ILE A 180 -9.81 -8.14 17.61
CA ILE A 180 -8.71 -8.12 16.67
C ILE A 180 -8.77 -6.89 15.75
N ALA A 181 -7.60 -6.37 15.36
CA ALA A 181 -7.48 -5.50 14.21
C ALA A 181 -7.93 -6.23 12.94
N SER A 182 -8.58 -5.52 12.05
CA SER A 182 -9.18 -6.09 10.84
C SER A 182 -9.23 -5.03 9.75
N MET A 183 -8.97 -5.42 8.52
CA MET A 183 -9.24 -4.55 7.39
C MET A 183 -10.62 -4.82 6.81
N THR A 184 -11.36 -3.77 6.46
CA THR A 184 -12.67 -3.88 5.80
C THR A 184 -12.64 -4.83 4.62
N TYR A 185 -11.54 -4.84 3.89
CA TYR A 185 -11.35 -5.61 2.66
C TYR A 185 -10.75 -7.00 2.87
N ASN A 186 -10.21 -7.33 4.04
CA ASN A 186 -9.51 -8.60 4.27
C ASN A 186 -10.07 -9.37 5.47
N GLU A 187 -9.56 -9.18 6.69
CA GLU A 187 -9.88 -10.00 7.86
C GLU A 187 -11.36 -9.91 8.24
N PHE A 188 -12.02 -8.79 7.98
CA PHE A 188 -13.46 -8.69 8.17
C PHE A 188 -14.23 -9.73 7.34
N HIS A 189 -13.84 -9.92 6.08
CA HIS A 189 -14.43 -10.96 5.23
C HIS A 189 -14.03 -12.36 5.66
N GLN A 190 -12.79 -12.57 6.12
CA GLN A 190 -12.40 -13.87 6.69
C GLN A 190 -13.24 -14.23 7.92
N ALA A 191 -13.52 -13.24 8.79
CA ALA A 191 -14.41 -13.44 9.94
C ALA A 191 -15.83 -13.82 9.50
N ILE A 192 -16.35 -13.19 8.44
CA ILE A 192 -17.66 -13.54 7.86
C ILE A 192 -17.63 -14.96 7.29
N GLN A 193 -16.61 -15.34 6.55
CA GLN A 193 -16.44 -16.69 6.02
C GLN A 193 -16.35 -17.74 7.15
N ALA A 194 -15.80 -17.36 8.30
CA ALA A 194 -15.73 -18.20 9.49
C ALA A 194 -17.04 -18.24 10.31
N GLY A 195 -18.12 -17.57 9.86
CA GLY A 195 -19.45 -17.60 10.47
C GLY A 195 -19.79 -16.43 11.40
N PHE A 196 -18.93 -15.43 11.49
CA PHE A 196 -19.28 -14.16 12.11
C PHE A 196 -20.04 -13.29 11.11
N THR A 197 -21.34 -13.12 11.30
CA THR A 197 -22.11 -12.13 10.54
C THR A 197 -21.93 -10.74 11.17
N PRO A 198 -22.12 -9.63 10.42
CA PRO A 198 -21.92 -8.28 10.97
C PRO A 198 -22.74 -8.00 12.24
N ASP A 199 -23.94 -8.58 12.34
CA ASP A 199 -24.80 -8.47 13.52
C ASP A 199 -24.29 -9.24 14.75
N LYS A 200 -23.33 -10.15 14.56
CA LYS A 200 -22.62 -10.87 15.63
C LYS A 200 -21.31 -10.20 16.08
N LEU A 201 -20.97 -9.08 15.49
CA LEU A 201 -19.75 -8.34 15.80
C LEU A 201 -20.07 -6.97 16.41
N VAL A 202 -19.23 -6.53 17.31
CA VAL A 202 -19.04 -5.12 17.66
C VAL A 202 -17.92 -4.63 16.76
N ILE A 203 -18.16 -3.56 16.01
CA ILE A 203 -17.24 -3.03 15.02
C ILE A 203 -16.90 -1.59 15.38
N PHE A 204 -15.61 -1.34 15.64
CA PHE A 204 -15.10 0.01 15.80
C PHE A 204 -14.41 0.40 14.49
N ASN A 205 -15.05 1.26 13.70
CA ASN A 205 -14.52 1.75 12.43
C ASN A 205 -13.65 3.00 12.70
N TYR A 206 -12.35 2.89 12.48
CA TYR A 206 -11.40 3.96 12.77
C TYR A 206 -11.67 5.23 11.97
N ALA A 207 -12.09 5.11 10.72
CA ALA A 207 -12.43 6.26 9.88
C ALA A 207 -13.66 7.01 10.42
N GLU A 208 -14.72 6.28 10.77
CA GLU A 208 -15.97 6.85 11.31
C GLU A 208 -15.77 7.47 12.70
N MET A 209 -14.91 6.87 13.52
CA MET A 209 -14.54 7.38 14.86
C MET A 209 -13.59 8.59 14.80
N GLY A 210 -13.19 9.02 13.60
CA GLY A 210 -12.21 10.09 13.42
C GLY A 210 -10.77 9.70 13.77
N ASN A 211 -10.48 8.41 13.93
CA ASN A 211 -9.14 7.86 14.21
C ASN A 211 -8.44 7.30 12.97
N GLY A 212 -9.09 7.31 11.80
CA GLY A 212 -8.48 6.84 10.55
C GLY A 212 -7.25 7.66 10.17
N LEU A 213 -6.18 6.97 9.80
CA LEU A 213 -4.92 7.54 9.32
C LEU A 213 -4.70 7.10 7.87
N LEU A 214 -3.75 7.75 7.17
CA LEU A 214 -3.42 7.39 5.79
C LEU A 214 -2.72 6.03 5.75
N GLU A 215 -3.31 5.13 4.96
CA GLU A 215 -2.80 3.81 4.63
C GLU A 215 -2.03 3.86 3.30
N ASP A 216 -1.89 2.81 2.63
CA ASP A 216 -1.11 2.51 1.41
C ASP A 216 -0.80 3.72 0.51
N GLY A 217 0.30 4.39 0.81
CA GLY A 217 0.94 5.38 -0.06
C GLY A 217 2.14 4.80 -0.79
N LEU A 218 2.61 5.50 -1.80
CA LEU A 218 3.86 5.20 -2.53
C LEU A 218 4.98 6.09 -2.02
N TYR A 219 6.09 5.46 -1.63
CA TYR A 219 7.23 6.16 -1.03
C TYR A 219 8.53 5.82 -1.76
N VAL A 220 9.42 6.81 -1.82
CA VAL A 220 10.79 6.70 -2.37
C VAL A 220 11.78 7.34 -1.40
N LEU A 221 13.06 7.09 -1.59
CA LEU A 221 14.12 7.80 -0.87
C LEU A 221 14.27 9.23 -1.40
N GLU A 222 14.40 10.20 -0.49
CA GLU A 222 14.44 11.64 -0.78
C GLU A 222 15.60 12.02 -1.72
N ASP A 223 16.78 11.43 -1.54
CA ASP A 223 17.96 11.69 -2.36
C ASP A 223 17.77 11.31 -3.83
N LYS A 224 16.94 10.31 -4.13
CA LYS A 224 16.61 9.88 -5.49
C LYS A 224 15.79 10.90 -6.27
N LEU A 225 15.06 11.77 -5.57
CA LEU A 225 14.25 12.82 -6.19
C LEU A 225 15.09 13.98 -6.77
N ALA A 226 16.40 13.99 -6.56
CA ALA A 226 17.31 14.92 -7.26
C ALA A 226 17.55 14.52 -8.73
N ASP A 227 17.34 13.24 -9.09
CA ASP A 227 17.50 12.74 -10.46
C ASP A 227 16.22 12.97 -11.29
N ALA A 228 16.33 13.81 -12.32
CA ALA A 228 15.21 14.14 -13.21
C ALA A 228 14.72 12.93 -14.02
N ALA A 229 15.62 12.02 -14.42
CA ALA A 229 15.23 10.81 -15.15
C ALA A 229 14.47 9.84 -14.23
N PHE A 230 14.86 9.76 -12.96
CA PHE A 230 14.13 8.97 -11.98
C PHE A 230 12.75 9.56 -11.69
N LYS A 231 12.63 10.89 -11.57
CA LYS A 231 11.30 11.57 -11.40
C LYS A 231 10.37 11.31 -12.59
N ASP A 232 10.89 11.35 -13.84
CA ASP A 232 10.09 11.00 -15.02
C ASP A 232 9.62 9.54 -14.97
N LYS A 233 10.53 8.62 -14.65
CA LYS A 233 10.21 7.20 -14.47
C LYS A 233 9.12 6.99 -13.41
N LEU A 234 9.18 7.69 -12.27
CA LEU A 234 8.16 7.65 -11.21
C LEU A 234 6.81 8.19 -11.69
N ALA A 235 6.78 9.29 -12.46
CA ALA A 235 5.54 9.86 -12.99
C ALA A 235 4.82 8.87 -13.93
N ARG A 236 5.57 8.21 -14.82
CA ARG A 236 5.06 7.14 -15.70
C ARG A 236 4.55 5.96 -14.90
N PHE A 237 5.29 5.52 -13.88
CA PHE A 237 4.90 4.43 -12.98
C PHE A 237 3.60 4.75 -12.22
N VAL A 238 3.48 5.94 -11.63
CA VAL A 238 2.28 6.36 -10.88
C VAL A 238 1.07 6.43 -11.80
N ARG A 239 1.21 7.03 -13.00
CA ARG A 239 0.14 7.11 -13.99
C ARG A 239 -0.38 5.72 -14.40
N ALA A 240 0.51 4.80 -14.73
CA ALA A 240 0.16 3.42 -15.08
C ALA A 240 -0.48 2.67 -13.91
N SER A 241 0.01 2.87 -12.68
CA SER A 241 -0.52 2.27 -11.46
C SER A 241 -1.96 2.73 -11.21
N MET A 242 -2.24 4.03 -11.31
CA MET A 242 -3.58 4.56 -11.13
C MET A 242 -4.54 4.07 -12.21
N LYS A 243 -4.11 4.00 -13.48
CA LYS A 243 -4.88 3.34 -14.56
C LYS A 243 -5.19 1.87 -14.23
N GLY A 244 -4.27 1.17 -13.57
CA GLY A 244 -4.48 -0.19 -13.09
C GLY A 244 -5.57 -0.27 -12.00
N PHE A 245 -5.60 0.64 -11.04
CA PHE A 245 -6.66 0.72 -10.03
C PHE A 245 -8.02 1.08 -10.65
N GLU A 246 -8.07 2.01 -11.59
CA GLU A 246 -9.29 2.34 -12.34
C GLU A 246 -9.83 1.11 -13.09
N TYR A 247 -8.94 0.37 -13.77
CA TYR A 247 -9.31 -0.86 -14.46
C TYR A 247 -9.84 -1.91 -13.50
N ALA A 248 -9.16 -2.11 -12.36
CA ALA A 248 -9.56 -3.08 -11.34
C ALA A 248 -10.95 -2.76 -10.76
N ALA A 249 -11.24 -1.48 -10.52
CA ALA A 249 -12.54 -1.03 -10.05
C ALA A 249 -13.66 -1.29 -11.07
N ALA A 250 -13.37 -1.10 -12.37
CA ALA A 250 -14.32 -1.34 -13.45
C ALA A 250 -14.50 -2.83 -13.78
N ASN A 251 -13.48 -3.67 -13.53
CA ASN A 251 -13.43 -5.09 -13.89
C ASN A 251 -13.01 -5.97 -12.70
N PRO A 252 -13.75 -5.96 -11.56
CA PRO A 252 -13.28 -6.53 -10.31
C PRO A 252 -13.06 -8.05 -10.36
N ASP A 253 -13.82 -8.80 -11.16
CA ASP A 253 -13.67 -10.24 -11.27
C ASP A 253 -12.41 -10.63 -12.06
N GLU A 254 -12.11 -9.92 -13.16
CA GLU A 254 -10.87 -10.11 -13.90
C GLU A 254 -9.66 -9.67 -13.06
N ALA A 255 -9.76 -8.54 -12.37
CA ALA A 255 -8.72 -8.08 -11.49
C ALA A 255 -8.41 -9.08 -10.36
N ALA A 256 -9.43 -9.69 -9.77
CA ALA A 256 -9.27 -10.74 -8.78
C ALA A 256 -8.57 -11.99 -9.35
N GLN A 257 -8.88 -12.38 -10.58
CA GLN A 257 -8.18 -13.47 -11.24
C GLN A 257 -6.70 -13.12 -11.47
N ILE A 258 -6.40 -11.90 -11.93
CA ILE A 258 -5.01 -11.42 -12.08
C ILE A 258 -4.25 -11.47 -10.74
N VAL A 259 -4.90 -11.11 -9.63
CA VAL A 259 -4.32 -11.23 -8.29
C VAL A 259 -3.99 -12.69 -7.95
N VAL A 260 -4.90 -13.62 -8.24
CA VAL A 260 -4.68 -15.06 -8.02
C VAL A 260 -3.52 -15.58 -8.88
N ASP A 261 -3.48 -15.20 -10.16
CA ASP A 261 -2.41 -15.58 -11.09
C ASP A 261 -1.04 -15.04 -10.64
N ALA A 262 -1.02 -13.93 -9.94
CA ALA A 262 0.16 -13.33 -9.33
C ALA A 262 0.56 -13.94 -7.98
N GLY A 263 -0.18 -14.92 -7.46
CA GLY A 263 0.11 -15.64 -6.21
C GLY A 263 -0.87 -15.38 -5.07
N GLY A 264 -1.91 -14.57 -5.27
CA GLY A 264 -3.03 -14.43 -4.33
C GLY A 264 -3.80 -15.72 -4.15
N LYS A 265 -4.44 -15.91 -3.00
CA LYS A 265 -5.19 -17.12 -2.69
C LYS A 265 -6.68 -16.83 -2.60
N ASP A 266 -7.51 -17.83 -2.80
CA ASP A 266 -8.97 -17.77 -2.67
C ASP A 266 -9.61 -16.70 -3.57
N LEU A 267 -9.99 -17.09 -4.78
CA LEU A 267 -10.53 -16.19 -5.79
C LEU A 267 -11.76 -15.40 -5.30
N ASP A 268 -12.66 -16.04 -4.56
CA ASP A 268 -13.87 -15.36 -4.09
C ASP A 268 -13.54 -14.31 -3.01
N HIS A 269 -12.56 -14.61 -2.17
CA HIS A 269 -12.03 -13.62 -1.24
C HIS A 269 -11.34 -12.45 -1.99
N GLN A 270 -10.54 -12.72 -3.03
CA GLN A 270 -9.93 -11.67 -3.84
C GLN A 270 -10.98 -10.81 -4.56
N LYS A 271 -12.08 -11.40 -5.07
CA LYS A 271 -13.19 -10.64 -5.65
C LYS A 271 -13.84 -9.70 -4.64
N TYR A 272 -14.07 -10.17 -3.42
CA TYR A 272 -14.54 -9.29 -2.35
C TYR A 272 -13.55 -8.16 -2.09
N MET A 273 -12.28 -8.50 -1.92
CA MET A 273 -11.23 -7.55 -1.60
C MET A 273 -11.11 -6.45 -2.67
N VAL A 274 -11.03 -6.81 -3.94
CA VAL A 274 -10.94 -5.83 -5.05
C VAL A 274 -12.12 -4.87 -5.05
N ARG A 275 -13.36 -5.35 -4.78
CA ARG A 275 -14.55 -4.49 -4.70
C ARG A 275 -14.50 -3.53 -3.52
N GLU A 276 -13.99 -3.96 -2.36
CA GLU A 276 -13.83 -3.09 -1.20
C GLU A 276 -12.73 -2.05 -1.43
N ILE A 277 -11.60 -2.46 -2.00
CA ILE A 277 -10.50 -1.57 -2.36
C ILE A 277 -10.95 -0.48 -3.34
N ALA A 278 -11.78 -0.81 -4.33
CA ALA A 278 -12.30 0.16 -5.29
C ALA A 278 -13.02 1.35 -4.63
N LYS A 279 -13.64 1.15 -3.45
CA LYS A 279 -14.31 2.23 -2.69
C LYS A 279 -13.30 3.18 -2.02
N MET A 280 -12.11 2.68 -1.74
CA MET A 280 -11.05 3.38 -1.01
C MET A 280 -10.08 4.13 -1.92
N ILE A 281 -10.01 3.79 -3.19
CA ILE A 281 -9.11 4.44 -4.16
C ILE A 281 -9.58 5.85 -4.46
N GLY A 282 -8.63 6.80 -4.44
CA GLY A 282 -8.80 8.19 -4.81
C GLY A 282 -8.13 8.53 -6.14
N SER A 283 -7.82 9.82 -6.33
CA SER A 283 -7.12 10.29 -7.54
C SER A 283 -5.63 9.94 -7.57
N GLY A 284 -5.07 9.43 -6.49
CA GLY A 284 -3.64 9.23 -6.32
C GLY A 284 -2.90 10.45 -5.75
N VAL A 285 -3.55 11.61 -5.67
CA VAL A 285 -2.98 12.82 -5.07
C VAL A 285 -3.18 12.80 -3.57
N LEU A 286 -2.12 13.11 -2.82
CA LEU A 286 -2.17 13.19 -1.36
C LEU A 286 -3.03 14.36 -0.92
N ASP A 287 -3.99 14.13 -0.01
CA ASP A 287 -4.72 15.17 0.71
C ASP A 287 -3.87 15.68 1.88
N GLU A 288 -3.51 16.97 1.85
CA GLU A 288 -2.65 17.58 2.86
C GLU A 288 -3.30 17.66 4.26
N ALA A 289 -4.63 17.72 4.33
CA ALA A 289 -5.33 17.71 5.61
C ALA A 289 -5.27 16.31 6.24
N ALA A 290 -5.44 15.26 5.45
CA ALA A 290 -5.27 13.87 5.87
C ALA A 290 -3.80 13.57 6.23
N TYR A 291 -2.84 14.13 5.47
CA TYR A 291 -1.42 14.09 5.81
C TYR A 291 -1.17 14.70 7.19
N LYS A 292 -1.62 15.95 7.39
CA LYS A 292 -1.43 16.65 8.66
C LYS A 292 -2.02 15.87 9.84
N LYS A 293 -3.24 15.34 9.68
CA LYS A 293 -3.89 14.53 10.71
C LYS A 293 -3.05 13.31 11.10
N THR A 294 -2.50 12.60 10.11
CA THR A 294 -1.66 11.42 10.35
C THR A 294 -0.32 11.80 11.01
N ALA A 295 0.30 12.88 10.56
CA ALA A 295 1.54 13.39 11.15
C ALA A 295 1.35 13.88 12.59
N ASP A 296 0.25 14.60 12.87
CA ASP A 296 -0.10 15.04 14.22
C ASP A 296 -0.34 13.84 15.16
N ALA A 297 -0.99 12.79 14.68
CA ALA A 297 -1.19 11.56 15.45
C ALA A 297 0.14 10.86 15.76
N ALA A 298 1.04 10.78 14.79
CA ALA A 298 2.38 10.22 14.97
C ALA A 298 3.21 11.02 15.99
N LEU A 299 3.12 12.36 15.94
CA LEU A 299 3.79 13.26 16.88
C LEU A 299 3.21 13.12 18.31
N ALA A 300 1.90 13.09 18.44
CA ALA A 300 1.22 12.97 19.73
C ALA A 300 1.55 11.64 20.45
N GLN A 301 1.88 10.61 19.69
CA GLN A 301 2.29 9.30 20.22
C GLN A 301 3.81 9.17 20.43
N GLY A 302 4.59 10.21 20.08
CA GLY A 302 6.05 10.17 20.19
C GLY A 302 6.73 9.26 19.15
N ILE A 303 6.03 8.86 18.08
CA ILE A 303 6.59 8.12 16.96
C ILE A 303 7.57 8.98 16.18
N ILE A 304 7.21 10.27 16.01
CA ILE A 304 8.13 11.30 15.56
C ILE A 304 8.28 12.37 16.65
N LYS A 305 9.45 13.01 16.72
CA LYS A 305 9.79 13.99 17.77
C LYS A 305 9.57 15.43 17.34
N ALA A 306 9.38 15.64 16.05
CA ALA A 306 9.14 16.97 15.45
C ALA A 306 8.14 16.83 14.29
N PRO A 307 7.46 17.95 13.91
CA PRO A 307 6.62 17.94 12.73
C PRO A 307 7.35 17.42 11.49
N ALA A 308 6.72 16.52 10.73
CA ALA A 308 7.33 15.89 9.57
C ALA A 308 7.42 16.88 8.39
N ALA A 309 8.58 17.50 8.21
CA ALA A 309 8.85 18.36 7.06
C ALA A 309 9.42 17.55 5.88
N GLY A 310 9.03 17.92 4.64
CA GLY A 310 9.55 17.31 3.41
C GLY A 310 9.22 15.81 3.24
N ALA A 311 8.23 15.31 3.94
CA ALA A 311 7.87 13.89 3.86
C ALA A 311 6.87 13.56 2.74
N PHE A 312 6.48 14.53 1.92
CA PHE A 312 5.71 14.33 0.69
C PHE A 312 6.07 15.34 -0.39
N THR A 313 5.68 15.03 -1.64
CA THR A 313 5.74 15.96 -2.77
C THR A 313 4.60 15.69 -3.74
N HIS A 314 4.07 16.74 -4.36
CA HIS A 314 3.11 16.65 -5.46
C HIS A 314 3.77 16.64 -6.86
N ASP A 315 5.09 16.80 -6.94
CA ASP A 315 5.81 16.87 -8.21
C ASP A 315 5.50 15.67 -9.11
N ILE A 316 5.49 14.46 -8.51
CA ILE A 316 5.32 13.21 -9.26
C ILE A 316 3.88 13.04 -9.75
N THR A 317 2.88 13.31 -8.89
CA THR A 317 1.47 13.23 -9.27
C THR A 317 1.11 14.31 -10.30
N THR A 318 1.68 15.51 -10.18
CA THR A 318 1.54 16.59 -11.17
C THR A 318 2.13 16.18 -12.52
N ALA A 319 3.36 15.65 -12.54
CA ALA A 319 4.00 15.14 -13.76
C ALA A 319 3.27 13.93 -14.36
N ALA A 320 2.62 13.12 -13.52
CA ALA A 320 1.74 12.03 -13.96
C ALA A 320 0.40 12.51 -14.54
N GLY A 321 0.06 13.79 -14.41
CA GLY A 321 -1.20 14.38 -14.86
C GLY A 321 -2.40 14.09 -13.96
N LEU A 322 -2.18 13.67 -12.72
CA LEU A 322 -3.22 13.43 -11.72
C LEU A 322 -3.69 14.76 -11.08
N LYS A 323 -4.99 14.80 -10.70
CA LYS A 323 -5.62 16.01 -10.14
C LYS A 323 -6.47 15.67 -8.90
#